data_382ff0d9380b0e753f687eb60fcb3f7c
#
_entry.id   382ff0d9380b0e753f687eb60fcb3f7c
#
_cell.length_a   1.000
_cell.length_b   1.000
_cell.length_c   1.000
_cell.angle_alpha   90.00
_cell.angle_beta   90.00
_cell.angle_gamma   90.00
#
_symmetry.space_group_name_H-M   'P 1'
#
loop_
_entity.id
_entity.type
_entity.pdbx_description
1 polymer ?
#
loop_
_entity_poly.entity_id
_entity_poly.type
_entity_poly.pdbx_seq_one_letter_code
_entity_poly.pdbx_strand_id
1 'polypeptide(L)'
;MKSRILAAALMAALPPPLLAQTQQIRPPIAVYWMSVETAGGMGMEIPPGIGGRMPPGMQGGKRMNLDLGSSRPAVGEAHASHAIPAGLSMGQSLPLLTPHVERAPVRESDDEPGFERPKGRMLIYWGCGETVRPGQPVIIDFASLNPQDAARAFRGRAIARARGPAPGRSRTYGTWPNQEDARPVPAAGSLQGEHTISGNYTPEIRFAVGERDDFMQAVAFGPVRKTSGGAFAVKWNKVPTATGYFATAMGQGENKNDIVTWSSSEIQEMGQVLMDYIPPAEVERLIREKVVMPPQTTECTVPAGVFKSEASMFNFIAYGDELNLVHPPRPTDPKQVWEQEWTLKLRLKSTAMTMLAEREGGERRGRSSSPERRSEPAAQAPPQADKPQEPTPADAVKEGVKALRGILGR
;
A
#
# COMPACT_ATOMS: atom_id res chain seq x y z
N MET A 1 -40.56 -21.56 79.31
CA MET A 1 -39.38 -20.78 79.11
C MET A 1 -39.03 -20.81 77.62
N LYS A 2 -39.24 -19.70 76.88
CA LYS A 2 -39.04 -19.65 75.41
C LYS A 2 -37.85 -18.70 75.18
N SER A 3 -36.67 -19.26 74.80
CA SER A 3 -35.49 -18.53 74.41
C SER A 3 -35.65 -17.95 72.97
N ARG A 4 -35.57 -16.66 72.83
CA ARG A 4 -35.51 -15.95 71.57
C ARG A 4 -34.06 -15.74 71.22
N ILE A 5 -33.59 -16.39 70.14
CA ILE A 5 -32.25 -16.13 69.53
C ILE A 5 -32.39 -14.94 68.59
N LEU A 6 -31.68 -13.84 68.93
CA LEU A 6 -31.54 -12.69 68.01
C LEU A 6 -30.41 -13.01 67.02
N ALA A 7 -30.73 -13.13 65.73
CA ALA A 7 -29.73 -13.20 64.66
C ALA A 7 -29.35 -11.74 64.22
N ALA A 8 -28.16 -11.31 64.54
CA ALA A 8 -27.62 -10.05 64.03
C ALA A 8 -27.10 -10.24 62.62
N ALA A 9 -27.75 -9.64 61.62
CA ALA A 9 -27.29 -9.64 60.23
C ALA A 9 -26.17 -8.58 60.07
N LEU A 10 -24.95 -9.05 59.84
CA LEU A 10 -23.81 -8.25 59.49
C LEU A 10 -23.92 -7.86 58.01
N MET A 11 -24.36 -6.63 57.69
CA MET A 11 -24.29 -6.09 56.32
C MET A 11 -22.84 -5.68 56.02
N ALA A 12 -22.13 -6.49 55.22
CA ALA A 12 -20.86 -6.14 54.66
C ALA A 12 -21.06 -5.05 53.56
N ALA A 13 -20.70 -3.81 53.87
CA ALA A 13 -20.67 -2.73 52.91
C ALA A 13 -19.57 -2.99 51.86
N LEU A 14 -19.97 -3.40 50.64
CA LEU A 14 -19.05 -3.47 49.48
C LEU A 14 -18.58 -2.06 49.15
N PRO A 15 -17.25 -1.80 49.00
CA PRO A 15 -16.76 -0.50 48.58
C PRO A 15 -17.33 -0.19 47.17
N PRO A 16 -17.67 1.10 46.90
CA PRO A 16 -18.14 1.47 45.58
C PRO A 16 -17.05 1.21 44.53
N PRO A 17 -17.40 0.78 43.32
CA PRO A 17 -16.41 0.60 42.24
C PRO A 17 -15.71 1.95 42.00
N LEU A 18 -14.39 1.95 42.11
CA LEU A 18 -13.55 3.07 41.69
C LEU A 18 -13.76 3.23 40.16
N LEU A 19 -14.61 4.15 39.75
CA LEU A 19 -14.69 4.59 38.37
C LEU A 19 -13.34 5.18 37.99
N ALA A 20 -12.57 4.44 37.22
CA ALA A 20 -11.34 4.95 36.65
C ALA A 20 -11.68 6.21 35.84
N GLN A 21 -11.25 7.37 36.34
CA GLN A 21 -11.45 8.62 35.61
C GLN A 21 -10.65 8.55 34.32
N THR A 22 -11.36 8.50 33.20
CA THR A 22 -10.75 8.54 31.87
C THR A 22 -10.18 9.94 31.67
N GLN A 23 -8.87 10.03 31.43
CA GLN A 23 -8.20 11.30 31.15
C GLN A 23 -8.86 12.00 29.96
N GLN A 24 -9.18 13.27 30.11
CA GLN A 24 -9.69 14.08 29.00
C GLN A 24 -8.55 14.38 28.03
N ILE A 25 -8.74 14.03 26.75
CA ILE A 25 -7.77 14.25 25.68
C ILE A 25 -8.35 15.28 24.72
N ARG A 26 -7.60 16.36 24.45
CA ARG A 26 -7.93 17.30 23.37
C ARG A 26 -7.21 16.88 22.08
N PRO A 27 -7.90 16.93 20.94
CA PRO A 27 -7.29 16.59 19.66
C PRO A 27 -6.10 17.50 19.35
N PRO A 28 -5.09 17.01 18.59
CA PRO A 28 -3.91 17.80 18.26
C PRO A 28 -4.26 18.98 17.35
N ILE A 29 -3.50 20.07 17.51
CA ILE A 29 -3.58 21.23 16.62
C ILE A 29 -3.09 20.82 15.22
N ALA A 30 -1.98 20.08 15.15
CA ALA A 30 -1.39 19.61 13.90
C ALA A 30 -1.20 18.09 13.89
N VAL A 31 -1.43 17.48 12.75
CA VAL A 31 -1.16 16.07 12.48
C VAL A 31 -0.21 16.01 11.30
N TYR A 32 0.95 15.35 11.46
CA TYR A 32 1.93 15.19 10.41
C TYR A 32 2.18 13.72 10.11
N TRP A 33 2.08 13.34 8.83
CA TRP A 33 2.36 11.99 8.37
C TRP A 33 3.49 11.96 7.36
N MET A 34 4.41 11.03 7.56
CA MET A 34 5.44 10.62 6.61
C MET A 34 5.13 9.20 6.17
N SER A 35 4.83 9.01 4.89
CA SER A 35 4.59 7.69 4.31
C SER A 35 5.75 7.35 3.39
N VAL A 36 6.54 6.37 3.78
CA VAL A 36 7.83 6.06 3.17
C VAL A 36 7.81 4.66 2.56
N GLU A 37 8.23 4.57 1.32
CA GLU A 37 8.25 3.33 0.56
C GLU A 37 9.61 3.11 -0.10
N THR A 38 10.14 1.89 0.00
CA THR A 38 11.23 1.42 -0.83
C THR A 38 10.67 0.46 -1.87
N ALA A 39 10.74 0.81 -3.15
CA ALA A 39 10.28 -0.04 -4.25
C ALA A 39 11.46 -0.82 -4.84
N GLY A 40 11.35 -2.15 -4.87
CA GLY A 40 12.33 -3.05 -5.51
C GLY A 40 12.23 -3.09 -7.04
N GLY A 41 11.21 -2.44 -7.62
CA GLY A 41 10.95 -2.49 -9.06
C GLY A 41 10.59 -3.88 -9.56
N MET A 42 10.76 -4.10 -10.86
CA MET A 42 10.47 -5.40 -11.51
C MET A 42 11.63 -6.40 -11.42
N GLY A 43 12.72 -6.07 -10.76
CA GLY A 43 13.91 -6.93 -10.70
C GLY A 43 14.56 -7.21 -12.08
N MET A 44 14.26 -6.37 -13.08
CA MET A 44 14.87 -6.42 -14.41
C MET A 44 15.86 -5.26 -14.56
N GLU A 45 17.03 -5.53 -15.15
CA GLU A 45 17.91 -4.47 -15.64
C GLU A 45 17.18 -3.71 -16.75
N ILE A 46 16.87 -2.44 -16.50
CA ILE A 46 16.23 -1.57 -17.48
C ILE A 46 17.33 -1.03 -18.40
N PRO A 47 17.26 -1.28 -19.72
CA PRO A 47 18.23 -0.68 -20.65
C PRO A 47 18.25 0.85 -20.52
N PRO A 48 19.44 1.49 -20.65
CA PRO A 48 19.55 2.93 -20.61
C PRO A 48 18.61 3.58 -21.65
N GLY A 49 17.82 4.56 -21.21
CA GLY A 49 16.89 5.32 -22.06
C GLY A 49 15.42 4.86 -22.02
N ILE A 50 15.09 3.69 -21.47
CA ILE A 50 13.70 3.21 -21.36
C ILE A 50 13.07 3.54 -20.00
N GLY A 51 13.89 3.72 -18.95
CA GLY A 51 13.43 3.91 -17.56
C GLY A 51 12.45 5.07 -17.36
N GLY A 52 12.60 6.17 -18.10
CA GLY A 52 11.70 7.33 -18.02
C GLY A 52 10.29 7.12 -18.61
N ARG A 53 10.05 6.02 -19.32
CA ARG A 53 8.74 5.68 -19.93
C ARG A 53 7.95 4.65 -19.15
N MET A 54 8.51 4.09 -18.08
CA MET A 54 7.80 3.09 -17.26
C MET A 54 6.87 3.76 -16.25
N PRO A 55 5.69 3.19 -15.99
CA PRO A 55 4.81 3.64 -14.92
C PRO A 55 5.58 3.72 -13.58
N PRO A 56 5.31 4.72 -12.73
CA PRO A 56 6.01 4.90 -11.45
C PRO A 56 6.03 3.65 -10.56
N GLY A 57 5.02 2.79 -10.63
CA GLY A 57 4.94 1.53 -9.88
C GLY A 57 5.96 0.47 -10.31
N MET A 58 6.46 0.52 -11.56
CA MET A 58 7.41 -0.44 -12.11
C MET A 58 8.87 -0.03 -11.91
N GLN A 59 9.10 1.23 -11.54
CA GLN A 59 10.44 1.74 -11.25
C GLN A 59 10.82 1.41 -9.81
N GLY A 60 12.01 0.85 -9.61
CA GLY A 60 12.61 0.76 -8.28
C GLY A 60 12.97 2.13 -7.74
N GLY A 61 13.19 2.24 -6.44
CA GLY A 61 13.65 3.46 -5.80
C GLY A 61 12.93 3.80 -4.51
N LYS A 62 13.33 4.90 -3.90
CA LYS A 62 12.74 5.42 -2.67
C LYS A 62 11.64 6.42 -2.97
N ARG A 63 10.55 6.36 -2.23
CA ARG A 63 9.41 7.27 -2.35
C ARG A 63 9.02 7.76 -0.97
N MET A 64 8.56 8.98 -0.91
CA MET A 64 8.10 9.60 0.32
C MET A 64 6.90 10.48 0.01
N ASN A 65 5.86 10.40 0.84
CA ASN A 65 4.73 11.33 0.83
C ASN A 65 4.63 11.96 2.21
N LEU A 66 4.51 13.28 2.24
CA LEU A 66 4.42 14.09 3.45
C LEU A 66 3.06 14.79 3.47
N ASP A 67 2.34 14.65 4.55
CA ASP A 67 0.99 15.19 4.72
C ASP A 67 0.90 15.95 6.05
N LEU A 68 0.69 17.25 6.01
CA LEU A 68 0.49 18.11 7.17
C LEU A 68 -0.94 18.62 7.19
N GLY A 69 -1.67 18.31 8.24
CA GLY A 69 -3.00 18.85 8.50
C GLY A 69 -3.02 19.67 9.78
N SER A 70 -3.69 20.81 9.77
CA SER A 70 -3.86 21.64 10.96
C SER A 70 -5.33 22.04 11.16
N SER A 71 -5.72 22.17 12.42
CA SER A 71 -7.00 22.77 12.82
C SER A 71 -6.96 24.31 12.81
N ARG A 72 -5.75 24.90 12.67
CA ARG A 72 -5.58 26.36 12.59
C ARG A 72 -5.73 26.85 11.14
N PRO A 73 -6.32 28.04 10.91
CA PRO A 73 -6.22 28.71 9.62
C PRO A 73 -4.79 29.23 9.42
N ALA A 74 -4.37 29.36 8.17
CA ALA A 74 -3.18 30.12 7.85
C ALA A 74 -3.40 31.63 8.04
N VAL A 75 -2.36 32.33 8.42
CA VAL A 75 -2.34 33.80 8.46
C VAL A 75 -1.72 34.27 7.13
N GLY A 76 -2.58 34.78 6.23
CA GLY A 76 -2.20 35.06 4.85
C GLY A 76 -2.19 33.80 3.98
N GLU A 77 -1.27 33.77 3.00
CA GLU A 77 -1.08 32.57 2.18
C GLU A 77 -0.54 31.41 3.00
N ALA A 78 -1.13 30.22 2.83
CA ALA A 78 -0.70 29.05 3.59
C ALA A 78 0.68 28.58 3.14
N HIS A 79 1.64 28.56 4.06
CA HIS A 79 2.97 28.05 3.80
C HIS A 79 3.47 27.20 4.97
N ALA A 80 4.11 26.09 4.65
CA ALA A 80 4.86 25.27 5.58
C ALA A 80 6.04 24.60 4.86
N SER A 81 7.03 24.21 5.61
CA SER A 81 8.21 23.52 5.10
C SER A 81 8.69 22.45 6.07
N HIS A 82 9.29 21.42 5.54
CA HIS A 82 9.95 20.35 6.27
C HIS A 82 11.46 20.47 6.07
N ALA A 83 12.19 20.97 7.07
CA ALA A 83 13.65 20.94 7.10
C ALA A 83 14.11 19.50 7.33
N ILE A 84 14.94 19.00 6.42
CA ILE A 84 15.34 17.60 6.32
C ILE A 84 16.81 17.40 6.66
N PRO A 85 17.22 16.20 7.14
CA PRO A 85 18.62 15.91 7.40
C PRO A 85 19.43 15.87 6.10
N ALA A 86 20.69 16.26 6.18
CA ALA A 86 21.61 16.27 5.02
C ALA A 86 21.74 14.90 4.34
N GLY A 87 21.59 13.80 5.11
CA GLY A 87 21.61 12.43 4.61
C GLY A 87 20.55 12.12 3.56
N LEU A 88 19.42 12.85 3.56
CA LEU A 88 18.37 12.66 2.55
C LEU A 88 18.80 13.16 1.16
N SER A 89 19.81 14.06 1.10
CA SER A 89 20.40 14.59 -0.13
C SER A 89 19.40 15.27 -1.08
N MET A 90 18.37 15.91 -0.50
CA MET A 90 17.32 16.64 -1.23
C MET A 90 17.32 18.15 -0.94
N GLY A 91 18.47 18.72 -0.57
CA GLY A 91 18.61 20.11 -0.17
C GLY A 91 18.33 20.30 1.33
N GLN A 92 17.93 21.52 1.72
CA GLN A 92 17.74 21.86 3.13
C GLN A 92 16.31 21.62 3.62
N SER A 93 15.31 21.76 2.73
CA SER A 93 13.91 21.64 3.08
C SER A 93 13.04 21.24 1.88
N LEU A 94 11.86 20.73 2.17
CA LEU A 94 10.81 20.38 1.22
C LEU A 94 9.58 21.28 1.50
N PRO A 95 9.02 21.97 0.48
CA PRO A 95 7.84 22.80 0.66
C PRO A 95 6.61 21.93 0.81
N LEU A 96 5.77 22.23 1.81
CA LEU A 96 4.48 21.58 2.04
C LEU A 96 3.39 22.52 1.52
N LEU A 97 2.91 22.29 0.30
CA LEU A 97 1.96 23.18 -0.36
C LEU A 97 0.54 22.64 -0.29
N THR A 98 -0.40 23.56 -0.23
CA THR A 98 -1.82 23.21 -0.36
C THR A 98 -2.10 22.82 -1.82
N PRO A 99 -2.61 21.61 -2.10
CA PRO A 99 -2.92 21.21 -3.45
C PRO A 99 -3.99 22.12 -4.06
N HIS A 100 -3.78 22.59 -5.28
CA HIS A 100 -4.82 23.20 -6.08
C HIS A 100 -5.82 22.10 -6.46
N VAL A 101 -6.95 22.07 -5.78
CA VAL A 101 -8.08 21.23 -6.19
C VAL A 101 -8.79 21.98 -7.30
N GLU A 102 -8.39 21.78 -8.55
CA GLU A 102 -9.29 22.07 -9.65
C GLU A 102 -10.53 21.18 -9.44
N ARG A 103 -11.64 21.80 -9.05
CA ARG A 103 -12.93 21.13 -9.16
C ARG A 103 -13.11 20.87 -10.65
N ALA A 104 -12.87 19.63 -11.07
CA ALA A 104 -13.28 19.22 -12.40
C ALA A 104 -14.73 19.69 -12.58
N PRO A 105 -15.05 20.44 -13.65
CA PRO A 105 -16.42 20.83 -13.90
C PRO A 105 -17.25 19.54 -13.88
N VAL A 106 -18.29 19.51 -13.05
CA VAL A 106 -19.31 18.47 -13.12
C VAL A 106 -19.84 18.57 -14.53
N ARG A 107 -19.35 17.69 -15.41
CA ARG A 107 -20.01 17.51 -16.69
C ARG A 107 -21.35 16.88 -16.33
N GLU A 108 -22.39 17.71 -16.33
CA GLU A 108 -23.74 17.22 -16.51
C GLU A 108 -23.76 16.59 -17.92
N SER A 109 -23.35 15.35 -18.00
CA SER A 109 -23.67 14.53 -19.16
C SER A 109 -25.06 14.02 -18.90
N ASP A 110 -26.04 14.62 -19.60
CA ASP A 110 -27.42 14.13 -19.69
C ASP A 110 -27.52 12.73 -20.34
N ASP A 111 -26.43 12.22 -20.85
CA ASP A 111 -26.27 10.84 -21.21
C ASP A 111 -25.71 10.07 -20.00
N GLU A 112 -26.57 9.46 -19.22
CA GLU A 112 -26.16 8.32 -18.41
C GLU A 112 -25.53 7.29 -19.38
N PRO A 113 -24.21 7.08 -19.37
CA PRO A 113 -23.65 6.00 -20.14
C PRO A 113 -24.30 4.73 -19.60
N GLY A 114 -25.14 4.12 -20.40
CA GLY A 114 -25.81 2.88 -20.02
C GLY A 114 -24.79 1.97 -19.40
N PHE A 115 -24.97 1.63 -18.11
CA PHE A 115 -24.03 0.84 -17.34
C PHE A 115 -23.92 -0.54 -17.99
N GLU A 116 -22.98 -0.67 -18.94
CA GLU A 116 -22.64 -1.98 -19.50
C GLU A 116 -21.99 -2.79 -18.37
N ARG A 117 -22.68 -3.84 -17.96
CA ARG A 117 -22.11 -4.79 -16.99
C ARG A 117 -20.82 -5.35 -17.56
N PRO A 118 -19.71 -5.37 -16.79
CA PRO A 118 -18.49 -6.01 -17.23
C PRO A 118 -18.79 -7.44 -17.68
N LYS A 119 -18.24 -7.83 -18.81
CA LYS A 119 -18.35 -9.22 -19.33
C LYS A 119 -17.19 -10.04 -18.76
N GLY A 120 -17.45 -11.31 -18.43
CA GLY A 120 -16.44 -12.24 -17.96
C GLY A 120 -16.58 -12.60 -16.48
N ARG A 121 -15.59 -13.34 -15.99
CA ARG A 121 -15.59 -13.88 -14.62
C ARG A 121 -14.32 -13.45 -13.89
N MET A 122 -14.43 -13.31 -12.57
CA MET A 122 -13.26 -13.23 -11.69
C MET A 122 -13.12 -14.56 -10.96
N LEU A 123 -11.94 -15.15 -11.05
CA LEU A 123 -11.57 -16.39 -10.38
C LEU A 123 -10.61 -16.04 -9.24
N ILE A 124 -11.00 -16.33 -8.01
CA ILE A 124 -10.26 -15.96 -6.80
C ILE A 124 -9.62 -17.21 -6.20
N TYR A 125 -8.28 -17.20 -6.15
CA TYR A 125 -7.46 -18.24 -5.54
C TYR A 125 -6.69 -17.67 -4.35
N TRP A 126 -6.23 -18.55 -3.45
CA TRP A 126 -5.41 -18.16 -2.29
C TRP A 126 -4.56 -19.32 -1.78
N GLY A 127 -3.52 -18.98 -1.02
CA GLY A 127 -2.64 -19.93 -0.35
C GLY A 127 -1.35 -20.24 -1.11
N CYS A 128 -0.25 -20.37 -0.35
CA CYS A 128 1.01 -20.89 -0.85
C CYS A 128 0.97 -22.42 -0.88
N GLY A 129 1.47 -23.05 -1.93
CA GLY A 129 1.54 -24.51 -2.07
C GLY A 129 1.70 -24.96 -3.52
N GLU A 130 1.97 -26.24 -3.74
CA GLU A 130 2.15 -26.84 -5.08
C GLU A 130 0.82 -26.98 -5.82
N THR A 131 -0.26 -27.22 -5.10
CA THR A 131 -1.58 -27.51 -5.67
C THR A 131 -2.64 -26.57 -5.13
N VAL A 132 -3.66 -26.29 -5.94
CA VAL A 132 -4.84 -25.53 -5.53
C VAL A 132 -5.59 -26.30 -4.43
N ARG A 133 -5.96 -25.60 -3.37
CA ARG A 133 -6.70 -26.20 -2.24
C ARG A 133 -8.16 -26.47 -2.60
N PRO A 134 -8.82 -27.42 -1.91
CA PRO A 134 -10.25 -27.68 -2.11
C PRO A 134 -11.10 -26.42 -1.89
N GLY A 135 -12.16 -26.27 -2.67
CA GLY A 135 -13.08 -25.13 -2.59
C GLY A 135 -12.64 -23.88 -3.39
N GLN A 136 -11.57 -23.99 -4.18
CA GLN A 136 -11.07 -22.93 -5.07
C GLN A 136 -11.22 -23.31 -6.54
N PRO A 137 -11.40 -22.33 -7.42
CA PRO A 137 -11.57 -20.90 -7.13
C PRO A 137 -12.97 -20.55 -6.64
N VAL A 138 -13.10 -19.41 -5.94
CA VAL A 138 -14.37 -18.70 -5.86
C VAL A 138 -14.57 -17.94 -7.16
N ILE A 139 -15.70 -18.15 -7.81
CA ILE A 139 -16.01 -17.58 -9.12
C ILE A 139 -17.07 -16.49 -8.95
N ILE A 140 -16.77 -15.30 -9.48
CA ILE A 140 -17.71 -14.20 -9.61
C ILE A 140 -17.99 -14.02 -11.10
N ASP A 141 -19.21 -14.28 -11.52
CA ASP A 141 -19.66 -13.99 -12.88
C ASP A 141 -20.30 -12.59 -12.92
N PHE A 142 -19.66 -11.67 -13.63
CA PHE A 142 -20.15 -10.28 -13.70
C PHE A 142 -21.48 -10.14 -14.45
N ALA A 143 -21.79 -11.07 -15.36
CA ALA A 143 -23.03 -11.05 -16.11
C ALA A 143 -24.25 -11.40 -15.24
N SER A 144 -24.06 -12.32 -14.29
CA SER A 144 -25.09 -12.82 -13.39
C SER A 144 -24.99 -12.28 -11.95
N LEU A 145 -24.08 -11.32 -11.70
CA LEU A 145 -23.77 -10.83 -10.38
C LEU A 145 -24.97 -10.18 -9.70
N ASN A 146 -25.47 -10.81 -8.67
CA ASN A 146 -26.43 -10.18 -7.75
C ASN A 146 -25.74 -9.59 -6.52
N PRO A 147 -26.37 -8.64 -5.81
CA PRO A 147 -25.76 -7.97 -4.66
C PRO A 147 -25.33 -8.92 -3.53
N GLN A 148 -26.00 -10.06 -3.35
CA GLN A 148 -25.67 -11.01 -2.29
C GLN A 148 -24.40 -11.82 -2.62
N ASP A 149 -24.26 -12.26 -3.87
CA ASP A 149 -23.08 -12.98 -4.33
C ASP A 149 -21.86 -12.04 -4.37
N ALA A 150 -22.06 -10.78 -4.80
CA ALA A 150 -21.06 -9.74 -4.69
C ALA A 150 -20.60 -9.56 -3.23
N ALA A 151 -21.52 -9.42 -2.29
CA ALA A 151 -21.19 -9.25 -0.87
C ALA A 151 -20.43 -10.45 -0.29
N ARG A 152 -20.73 -11.68 -0.75
CA ARG A 152 -19.99 -12.88 -0.35
C ARG A 152 -18.58 -12.93 -0.92
N ALA A 153 -18.47 -12.66 -2.20
CA ALA A 153 -17.21 -12.76 -2.93
C ALA A 153 -16.22 -11.66 -2.54
N PHE A 154 -16.75 -10.43 -2.33
CA PHE A 154 -15.98 -9.27 -1.88
C PHE A 154 -15.99 -9.10 -0.36
N ARG A 155 -16.37 -10.11 0.39
CA ARG A 155 -16.30 -10.07 1.85
C ARG A 155 -14.85 -9.95 2.29
N GLY A 156 -14.35 -8.71 2.23
CA GLY A 156 -13.05 -8.34 2.77
C GLY A 156 -13.10 -8.29 4.29
N ARG A 157 -11.95 -8.50 4.90
CA ARG A 157 -11.79 -8.26 6.34
C ARG A 157 -11.82 -6.77 6.60
N ALA A 158 -12.46 -6.38 7.69
CA ALA A 158 -12.32 -5.03 8.21
C ALA A 158 -10.87 -4.85 8.67
N ILE A 159 -10.14 -3.96 8.00
CA ILE A 159 -8.77 -3.59 8.36
C ILE A 159 -8.84 -2.24 9.03
N ALA A 160 -8.39 -2.17 10.28
CA ALA A 160 -8.29 -0.92 11.00
C ALA A 160 -7.22 -0.05 10.34
N ARG A 161 -7.64 1.06 9.74
CA ARG A 161 -6.74 2.05 9.15
C ARG A 161 -6.92 3.39 9.84
N ALA A 162 -5.83 3.94 10.32
CA ALA A 162 -5.83 5.32 10.76
C ALA A 162 -6.04 6.24 9.55
N ARG A 163 -6.84 7.29 9.75
CA ARG A 163 -7.07 8.29 8.73
C ARG A 163 -6.09 9.44 8.94
N GLY A 164 -5.17 9.61 7.99
CA GLY A 164 -4.20 10.71 7.98
C GLY A 164 -4.79 12.04 7.57
N PRO A 165 -3.99 13.11 7.60
CA PRO A 165 -4.34 14.39 7.02
C PRO A 165 -4.76 14.24 5.55
N ALA A 166 -5.69 15.07 5.12
CA ALA A 166 -6.11 15.12 3.72
C ALA A 166 -6.84 16.43 3.44
N PRO A 167 -6.93 16.86 2.17
CA PRO A 167 -7.82 17.95 1.78
C PRO A 167 -9.25 17.71 2.27
N GLY A 168 -9.88 18.73 2.84
CA GLY A 168 -11.25 18.67 3.37
C GLY A 168 -11.41 18.04 4.76
N ARG A 169 -10.37 17.39 5.31
CA ARG A 169 -10.35 16.88 6.70
C ARG A 169 -9.63 17.79 7.68
N SER A 170 -8.78 18.65 7.20
CA SER A 170 -8.05 19.65 7.98
C SER A 170 -8.48 21.04 7.53
N ARG A 171 -8.44 22.02 8.44
CA ARG A 171 -8.75 23.41 8.09
C ARG A 171 -7.70 23.99 7.15
N THR A 172 -6.42 23.66 7.40
CA THR A 172 -5.32 23.94 6.50
C THR A 172 -4.55 22.63 6.27
N TYR A 173 -4.14 22.40 5.03
CA TYR A 173 -3.46 21.17 4.62
C TYR A 173 -2.33 21.51 3.65
N GLY A 174 -1.18 20.85 3.82
CA GLY A 174 -0.05 20.93 2.91
C GLY A 174 0.56 19.55 2.66
N THR A 175 1.09 19.33 1.49
CA THR A 175 1.67 18.03 1.07
C THR A 175 2.94 18.18 0.26
N TRP A 176 3.76 17.16 0.28
CA TRP A 176 4.87 16.91 -0.64
C TRP A 176 4.86 15.41 -1.03
N PRO A 177 5.09 15.00 -2.29
CA PRO A 177 5.34 15.84 -3.47
C PRO A 177 4.13 16.73 -3.83
N ASN A 178 4.41 17.81 -4.54
CA ASN A 178 3.40 18.75 -4.96
C ASN A 178 3.73 19.32 -6.36
N GLN A 179 2.94 20.28 -6.83
CA GLN A 179 3.07 20.86 -8.16
C GLN A 179 4.40 21.62 -8.39
N GLU A 180 5.05 22.11 -7.33
CA GLU A 180 6.31 22.85 -7.44
C GLU A 180 7.53 21.95 -7.20
N ASP A 181 7.38 20.91 -6.38
CA ASP A 181 8.46 20.00 -6.04
C ASP A 181 8.00 18.55 -5.98
N ALA A 182 8.37 17.78 -7.00
CA ALA A 182 8.11 16.36 -7.11
C ALA A 182 9.40 15.58 -7.43
N ARG A 183 10.55 16.08 -6.97
CA ARG A 183 11.85 15.42 -7.17
C ARG A 183 11.83 13.99 -6.63
N PRO A 184 12.46 13.03 -7.31
CA PRO A 184 12.62 11.70 -6.79
C PRO A 184 13.58 11.69 -5.58
N VAL A 185 13.30 10.84 -4.60
CA VAL A 185 14.22 10.61 -3.48
C VAL A 185 15.46 9.88 -4.00
N PRO A 186 16.68 10.39 -3.72
CA PRO A 186 17.92 9.73 -4.15
C PRO A 186 18.04 8.31 -3.58
N ALA A 187 18.62 7.39 -4.35
CA ALA A 187 18.79 6.00 -3.93
C ALA A 187 19.60 5.88 -2.62
N ALA A 188 20.62 6.72 -2.43
CA ALA A 188 21.43 6.78 -1.21
C ALA A 188 20.80 7.62 -0.09
N GLY A 189 19.66 8.30 -0.33
CA GLY A 189 19.01 9.15 0.66
C GLY A 189 18.63 8.38 1.93
N SER A 190 18.84 8.99 3.09
CA SER A 190 18.49 8.47 4.42
C SER A 190 17.65 9.47 5.18
N LEU A 191 16.69 8.99 5.95
CA LEU A 191 15.87 9.81 6.84
C LEU A 191 16.52 10.05 8.19
N GLN A 192 17.65 9.39 8.49
CA GLN A 192 18.28 9.48 9.80
C GLN A 192 18.74 10.90 10.11
N GLY A 193 18.40 11.38 11.31
CA GLY A 193 18.76 12.69 11.81
C GLY A 193 17.57 13.52 12.26
N GLU A 194 17.83 14.82 12.46
CA GLU A 194 16.84 15.78 12.94
C GLU A 194 15.95 16.28 11.81
N HIS A 195 14.66 16.35 12.09
CA HIS A 195 13.63 16.88 11.21
C HIS A 195 12.88 18.01 11.90
N THR A 196 12.56 19.07 11.19
CA THR A 196 11.77 20.17 11.70
C THR A 196 10.71 20.60 10.69
N ILE A 197 9.44 20.61 11.11
CA ILE A 197 8.36 21.17 10.31
C ILE A 197 7.98 22.52 10.91
N SER A 198 7.92 23.55 10.08
CA SER A 198 7.52 24.90 10.43
C SER A 198 6.55 25.49 9.41
N GLY A 199 5.72 26.45 9.83
CA GLY A 199 4.76 27.10 8.95
C GLY A 199 3.87 28.09 9.69
N ASN A 200 3.05 28.84 8.95
CA ASN A 200 2.17 29.86 9.53
C ASN A 200 0.82 29.33 10.03
N TYR A 201 0.58 28.03 9.94
CA TYR A 201 -0.66 27.38 10.40
C TYR A 201 -0.41 26.16 11.31
N THR A 202 0.83 25.86 11.65
CA THR A 202 1.21 24.71 12.47
C THR A 202 2.08 25.15 13.64
N PRO A 203 2.03 24.51 14.84
CA PRO A 203 3.12 24.60 15.79
C PRO A 203 4.38 23.99 15.16
N GLU A 204 5.55 24.38 15.63
CA GLU A 204 6.79 23.75 15.22
C GLU A 204 6.82 22.28 15.68
N ILE A 205 7.12 21.37 14.76
CA ILE A 205 7.23 19.93 15.01
C ILE A 205 8.68 19.53 14.87
N ARG A 206 9.33 19.08 15.95
CA ARG A 206 10.71 18.59 15.94
C ARG A 206 10.77 17.14 16.36
N PHE A 207 11.51 16.34 15.61
CA PHE A 207 11.74 14.93 15.92
C PHE A 207 13.02 14.43 15.27
N ALA A 208 13.54 13.31 15.77
CA ALA A 208 14.67 12.60 15.17
C ALA A 208 14.22 11.26 14.64
N VAL A 209 14.77 10.87 13.49
CA VAL A 209 14.60 9.54 12.89
C VAL A 209 15.86 8.72 13.15
N GLY A 210 15.70 7.56 13.76
CA GLY A 210 16.78 6.61 14.02
C GLY A 210 16.97 5.59 12.88
N GLU A 211 17.99 4.74 13.00
CA GLU A 211 18.33 3.71 12.03
C GLU A 211 17.15 2.75 11.73
N ARG A 212 16.35 2.43 12.74
CA ARG A 212 15.22 1.49 12.61
C ARG A 212 14.04 2.06 11.83
N ASP A 213 13.94 3.39 11.80
CA ASP A 213 12.85 4.13 11.20
C ASP A 213 13.23 4.73 9.84
N ASP A 214 14.40 4.36 9.30
CA ASP A 214 14.85 4.76 7.96
C ASP A 214 14.19 3.92 6.87
N PHE A 215 14.45 4.24 5.61
CA PHE A 215 14.00 3.46 4.46
C PHE A 215 14.31 1.97 4.63
N MET A 216 13.30 1.14 4.48
CA MET A 216 13.47 -0.31 4.52
C MET A 216 14.39 -0.78 3.39
N GLN A 217 15.04 -1.92 3.60
CA GLN A 217 15.75 -2.61 2.51
C GLN A 217 14.77 -2.96 1.40
N ALA A 218 15.21 -2.81 0.14
CA ALA A 218 14.41 -3.21 -1.00
C ALA A 218 14.18 -4.74 -1.01
N VAL A 219 12.95 -5.14 -1.31
CA VAL A 219 12.65 -6.53 -1.63
C VAL A 219 13.28 -6.86 -2.98
N ALA A 220 14.06 -7.92 -3.03
CA ALA A 220 14.65 -8.48 -4.24
C ALA A 220 14.23 -9.95 -4.39
N PHE A 221 13.68 -10.29 -5.55
CA PHE A 221 13.32 -11.66 -5.86
C PHE A 221 14.51 -12.43 -6.42
N GLY A 222 14.64 -13.69 -6.01
CA GLY A 222 15.42 -14.68 -6.75
C GLY A 222 14.72 -15.04 -8.07
N PRO A 223 15.36 -15.87 -8.91
CA PRO A 223 14.72 -16.35 -10.13
C PRO A 223 13.41 -17.08 -9.82
N VAL A 224 12.33 -16.69 -10.48
CA VAL A 224 11.06 -17.42 -10.42
C VAL A 224 11.27 -18.76 -11.13
N ARG A 225 10.95 -19.86 -10.46
CA ARG A 225 11.11 -21.22 -11.00
C ARG A 225 9.77 -21.92 -11.09
N LYS A 226 9.53 -22.56 -12.22
CA LYS A 226 8.38 -23.45 -12.38
C LYS A 226 8.78 -24.84 -11.83
N THR A 227 8.00 -25.37 -10.90
CA THR A 227 8.24 -26.71 -10.35
C THR A 227 7.86 -27.79 -11.37
N SER A 228 8.28 -29.04 -11.14
CA SER A 228 7.88 -30.17 -12.00
C SER A 228 6.35 -30.37 -12.05
N GLY A 229 5.63 -29.93 -11.01
CA GLY A 229 4.17 -29.91 -10.95
C GLY A 229 3.52 -28.72 -11.65
N GLY A 230 4.31 -27.76 -12.16
CA GLY A 230 3.80 -26.57 -12.86
C GLY A 230 3.45 -25.40 -11.98
N ALA A 231 3.76 -25.44 -10.68
CA ALA A 231 3.62 -24.33 -9.74
C ALA A 231 4.77 -23.33 -9.88
N PHE A 232 4.60 -22.07 -9.45
CA PHE A 232 5.65 -21.06 -9.49
C PHE A 232 6.24 -20.82 -8.11
N ALA A 233 7.47 -21.25 -7.88
CA ALA A 233 8.21 -20.98 -6.65
C ALA A 233 8.85 -19.59 -6.71
N VAL A 234 8.44 -18.71 -5.79
CA VAL A 234 8.95 -17.35 -5.64
C VAL A 234 9.72 -17.24 -4.32
N LYS A 235 10.98 -16.81 -4.40
CA LYS A 235 11.85 -16.56 -3.24
C LYS A 235 12.27 -15.12 -3.20
N TRP A 236 12.47 -14.57 -2.00
CA TRP A 236 12.93 -13.20 -1.78
C TRP A 236 13.93 -13.12 -0.63
N ASN A 237 14.69 -12.01 -0.59
CA ASN A 237 15.59 -11.73 0.53
C ASN A 237 14.78 -11.43 1.80
N LYS A 238 15.31 -11.81 2.95
CA LYS A 238 14.77 -11.32 4.22
C LYS A 238 14.97 -9.81 4.30
N VAL A 239 13.91 -9.07 4.64
CA VAL A 239 13.97 -7.63 4.96
C VAL A 239 14.01 -7.49 6.49
N PRO A 240 15.13 -7.01 7.08
CA PRO A 240 15.36 -7.07 8.54
C PRO A 240 14.30 -6.36 9.37
N THR A 241 13.78 -5.23 8.88
CA THR A 241 12.76 -4.39 9.56
C THR A 241 11.33 -4.74 9.19
N ALA A 242 11.11 -5.81 8.40
CA ALA A 242 9.77 -6.24 8.05
C ALA A 242 9.05 -6.88 9.23
N THR A 243 7.80 -6.50 9.45
CA THR A 243 6.89 -7.06 10.46
C THR A 243 6.03 -8.20 9.89
N GLY A 244 5.91 -8.30 8.57
CA GLY A 244 5.18 -9.35 7.84
C GLY A 244 5.23 -9.13 6.34
N TYR A 245 4.78 -10.14 5.59
CA TYR A 245 4.76 -10.10 4.12
C TYR A 245 3.40 -10.48 3.58
N PHE A 246 3.05 -9.89 2.45
CA PHE A 246 1.87 -10.28 1.71
C PHE A 246 2.13 -10.24 0.20
N ALA A 247 1.52 -11.14 -0.53
CA ALA A 247 1.65 -11.17 -1.98
C ALA A 247 0.29 -11.34 -2.65
N THR A 248 0.17 -10.74 -3.83
CA THR A 248 -0.94 -10.97 -4.73
C THR A 248 -0.43 -11.25 -6.12
N ALA A 249 -1.15 -12.03 -6.89
CA ALA A 249 -0.88 -12.15 -8.31
C ALA A 249 -2.17 -11.98 -9.12
N MET A 250 -2.02 -11.46 -10.32
CA MET A 250 -3.12 -11.23 -11.24
C MET A 250 -2.70 -11.63 -12.66
N GLY A 251 -3.60 -12.27 -13.36
CA GLY A 251 -3.40 -12.70 -14.74
C GLY A 251 -4.71 -12.95 -15.45
N GLN A 252 -4.61 -13.39 -16.69
CA GLN A 252 -5.74 -13.76 -17.53
C GLN A 252 -6.11 -15.23 -17.28
N GLY A 253 -7.41 -15.55 -17.30
CA GLY A 253 -7.93 -16.91 -17.21
C GLY A 253 -7.94 -17.65 -18.56
N GLU A 254 -8.73 -18.74 -18.62
CA GLU A 254 -8.91 -19.51 -19.85
C GLU A 254 -9.62 -18.71 -20.95
N ASN A 255 -10.65 -17.96 -20.57
CA ASN A 255 -11.35 -17.06 -21.48
C ASN A 255 -10.70 -15.68 -21.44
N LYS A 256 -10.66 -14.99 -22.58
CA LYS A 256 -10.04 -13.65 -22.69
C LYS A 256 -10.62 -12.60 -21.73
N ASN A 257 -11.87 -12.77 -21.30
CA ASN A 257 -12.55 -11.86 -20.39
C ASN A 257 -12.48 -12.31 -18.91
N ASP A 258 -11.84 -13.45 -18.62
CA ASP A 258 -11.70 -13.96 -17.26
C ASP A 258 -10.46 -13.34 -16.61
N ILE A 259 -10.63 -12.81 -15.41
CA ILE A 259 -9.57 -12.28 -14.58
C ILE A 259 -9.29 -13.29 -13.47
N VAL A 260 -8.04 -13.72 -13.35
CA VAL A 260 -7.59 -14.57 -12.27
C VAL A 260 -6.85 -13.74 -11.25
N THR A 261 -7.23 -13.86 -9.99
CA THR A 261 -6.55 -13.26 -8.84
C THR A 261 -6.12 -14.34 -7.87
N TRP A 262 -4.94 -14.18 -7.31
CA TRP A 262 -4.41 -15.05 -6.27
C TRP A 262 -3.78 -14.20 -5.15
N SER A 263 -3.86 -14.68 -3.91
CA SER A 263 -3.16 -14.08 -2.77
C SER A 263 -2.42 -15.11 -1.93
N SER A 264 -1.39 -14.67 -1.22
CA SER A 264 -0.59 -15.53 -0.31
C SER A 264 -1.31 -15.88 0.99
N SER A 265 -2.51 -15.38 1.21
CA SER A 265 -3.31 -15.68 2.40
C SER A 265 -3.66 -17.17 2.48
N GLU A 266 -3.62 -17.75 3.68
CA GLU A 266 -4.06 -19.14 3.89
C GLU A 266 -5.59 -19.32 3.85
N ILE A 267 -6.32 -18.23 3.86
CA ILE A 267 -7.79 -18.16 3.83
C ILE A 267 -8.22 -17.22 2.71
N GLN A 268 -9.47 -17.31 2.27
CA GLN A 268 -9.98 -16.46 1.19
C GLN A 268 -9.76 -14.97 1.48
N GLU A 269 -8.99 -14.32 0.64
CA GLU A 269 -8.68 -12.89 0.71
C GLU A 269 -8.30 -12.37 -0.68
N MET A 270 -8.90 -11.26 -1.09
CA MET A 270 -8.58 -10.64 -2.38
C MET A 270 -7.30 -9.80 -2.36
N GLY A 271 -6.94 -9.31 -1.19
CA GLY A 271 -5.64 -8.70 -0.92
C GLY A 271 -5.42 -7.27 -1.40
N GLN A 272 -6.29 -6.67 -2.18
CA GLN A 272 -6.05 -5.30 -2.69
C GLN A 272 -5.88 -4.26 -1.58
N VAL A 273 -6.70 -4.38 -0.52
CA VAL A 273 -6.58 -3.49 0.65
C VAL A 273 -5.34 -3.76 1.49
N LEU A 274 -4.70 -4.91 1.31
CA LEU A 274 -3.49 -5.32 2.02
C LEU A 274 -2.20 -4.84 1.33
N MET A 275 -2.27 -4.32 0.12
CA MET A 275 -1.10 -3.79 -0.61
C MET A 275 -0.73 -2.35 -0.24
N ASP A 276 -1.21 -1.87 0.90
CA ASP A 276 -0.93 -0.53 1.42
C ASP A 276 -0.41 -0.59 2.86
N TYR A 277 -0.08 0.57 3.45
CA TYR A 277 0.35 0.65 4.85
C TYR A 277 -0.71 0.10 5.79
N ILE A 278 -0.30 -0.80 6.67
CA ILE A 278 -1.14 -1.40 7.71
C ILE A 278 -0.42 -1.21 9.05
N PRO A 279 -1.12 -0.76 10.11
CA PRO A 279 -0.50 -0.61 11.43
C PRO A 279 0.11 -1.92 11.95
N PRO A 280 1.25 -1.90 12.64
CA PRO A 280 1.93 -3.11 13.13
C PRO A 280 1.05 -4.05 13.93
N ALA A 281 0.23 -3.53 14.84
CA ALA A 281 -0.71 -4.34 15.62
C ALA A 281 -1.74 -5.09 14.73
N GLU A 282 -2.12 -4.48 13.62
CA GLU A 282 -3.01 -5.09 12.64
C GLU A 282 -2.29 -6.15 11.81
N VAL A 283 -1.02 -5.92 11.45
CA VAL A 283 -0.16 -6.92 10.80
C VAL A 283 -0.03 -8.16 11.71
N GLU A 284 0.24 -7.98 13.00
CA GLU A 284 0.29 -9.08 13.97
C GLU A 284 -1.03 -9.85 14.06
N ARG A 285 -2.17 -9.14 14.09
CA ARG A 285 -3.50 -9.78 14.07
C ARG A 285 -3.68 -10.63 12.80
N LEU A 286 -3.34 -10.08 11.64
CA LEU A 286 -3.47 -10.75 10.35
C LEU A 286 -2.53 -11.96 10.22
N ILE A 287 -1.35 -11.93 10.84
CA ILE A 287 -0.46 -13.11 10.93
C ILE A 287 -1.12 -14.22 11.75
N ARG A 288 -1.67 -13.89 12.92
CA ARG A 288 -2.42 -14.88 13.75
C ARG A 288 -3.61 -15.46 13.01
N GLU A 289 -4.27 -14.68 12.18
CA GLU A 289 -5.39 -15.11 11.34
C GLU A 289 -4.96 -15.79 10.03
N LYS A 290 -3.66 -15.98 9.81
CA LYS A 290 -3.09 -16.63 8.62
C LYS A 290 -3.41 -15.91 7.30
N VAL A 291 -3.61 -14.60 7.35
CA VAL A 291 -3.80 -13.73 6.17
C VAL A 291 -2.46 -13.21 5.68
N VAL A 292 -1.60 -12.77 6.59
CA VAL A 292 -0.27 -12.22 6.32
C VAL A 292 0.80 -13.25 6.68
N MET A 293 1.80 -13.39 5.87
CA MET A 293 2.95 -14.25 6.12
C MET A 293 3.85 -13.63 7.20
N PRO A 294 4.34 -14.42 8.18
CA PRO A 294 5.24 -13.92 9.21
C PRO A 294 6.59 -13.45 8.63
N PRO A 295 7.33 -12.57 9.35
CA PRO A 295 8.55 -11.93 8.84
C PRO A 295 9.74 -12.88 8.62
N GLN A 296 9.63 -14.14 9.04
CA GLN A 296 10.64 -15.18 8.79
C GLN A 296 10.46 -15.85 7.42
N THR A 297 9.30 -15.66 6.77
CA THR A 297 8.99 -16.28 5.48
C THR A 297 9.86 -15.66 4.38
N THR A 298 10.50 -16.49 3.57
CA THR A 298 11.34 -16.05 2.45
C THR A 298 10.99 -16.73 1.13
N GLU A 299 9.92 -17.52 1.13
CA GLU A 299 9.42 -18.18 -0.09
C GLU A 299 7.91 -18.43 -0.03
N CYS A 300 7.30 -18.46 -1.18
CA CYS A 300 5.91 -18.88 -1.37
C CYS A 300 5.77 -19.46 -2.78
N THR A 301 5.04 -20.55 -2.90
CA THR A 301 4.76 -21.20 -4.18
C THR A 301 3.33 -20.88 -4.59
N VAL A 302 3.15 -20.28 -5.77
CA VAL A 302 1.84 -20.08 -6.37
C VAL A 302 1.39 -21.39 -7.01
N PRO A 303 0.23 -21.96 -6.65
CA PRO A 303 -0.17 -23.30 -7.08
C PRO A 303 -0.25 -23.47 -8.57
N ALA A 304 0.03 -24.70 -9.03
CA ALA A 304 -0.13 -25.08 -10.44
C ALA A 304 -1.59 -24.89 -10.87
N GLY A 305 -1.79 -24.46 -12.12
CA GLY A 305 -3.11 -24.32 -12.73
C GLY A 305 -3.89 -23.05 -12.34
N VAL A 306 -3.35 -22.20 -11.44
CA VAL A 306 -3.95 -20.89 -11.11
C VAL A 306 -3.89 -19.97 -12.32
N PHE A 307 -2.74 -19.82 -12.92
CA PHE A 307 -2.55 -19.00 -14.12
C PHE A 307 -2.23 -19.88 -15.34
N LYS A 308 -2.89 -19.58 -16.45
CA LYS A 308 -2.65 -20.27 -17.72
C LYS A 308 -1.76 -19.47 -18.67
N SER A 309 -1.71 -18.15 -18.49
CA SER A 309 -0.81 -17.29 -19.26
C SER A 309 0.52 -17.11 -18.54
N GLU A 310 1.61 -17.11 -19.29
CA GLU A 310 2.97 -16.88 -18.78
C GLU A 310 3.22 -15.41 -18.38
N ALA A 311 2.21 -14.54 -18.49
CA ALA A 311 2.33 -13.11 -18.26
C ALA A 311 1.56 -12.63 -17.02
N SER A 312 1.57 -13.41 -15.93
CA SER A 312 0.90 -13.02 -14.69
C SER A 312 1.81 -12.16 -13.83
N MET A 313 1.27 -11.05 -13.32
CA MET A 313 2.00 -10.10 -12.48
C MET A 313 1.89 -10.51 -11.01
N PHE A 314 3.03 -10.65 -10.35
CA PHE A 314 3.14 -10.92 -8.92
C PHE A 314 3.56 -9.64 -8.21
N ASN A 315 2.73 -9.14 -7.29
CA ASN A 315 2.99 -7.96 -6.47
C ASN A 315 3.25 -8.40 -5.03
N PHE A 316 4.17 -7.72 -4.38
CA PHE A 316 4.64 -8.07 -3.05
C PHE A 316 4.81 -6.85 -2.16
N ILE A 317 4.48 -6.98 -0.89
CA ILE A 317 4.70 -5.98 0.14
C ILE A 317 5.36 -6.61 1.36
N ALA A 318 6.37 -5.93 1.88
CA ALA A 318 6.91 -6.08 3.20
C ALA A 318 6.41 -4.91 4.05
N TYR A 319 5.64 -5.20 5.09
CA TYR A 319 5.17 -4.19 6.03
C TYR A 319 6.31 -3.82 6.97
N GLY A 320 6.52 -2.52 7.17
CA GLY A 320 7.45 -2.00 8.15
C GLY A 320 6.76 -1.61 9.45
N ASP A 321 7.55 -1.06 10.35
CA ASP A 321 7.07 -0.50 11.61
C ASP A 321 6.53 0.92 11.43
N GLU A 322 6.03 1.52 12.51
CA GLU A 322 5.58 2.90 12.59
C GLU A 322 6.23 3.62 13.76
N LEU A 323 6.79 4.80 13.51
CA LEU A 323 7.16 5.75 14.57
C LEU A 323 5.97 6.68 14.82
N ASN A 324 5.42 6.63 16.03
CA ASN A 324 4.30 7.46 16.45
C ASN A 324 4.74 8.37 17.61
N LEU A 325 4.71 9.68 17.40
CA LEU A 325 5.09 10.68 18.39
C LEU A 325 3.91 11.62 18.68
N VAL A 326 3.84 12.08 19.91
CA VAL A 326 2.83 13.06 20.37
C VAL A 326 3.53 14.09 21.26
N HIS A 327 3.21 15.35 21.04
CA HIS A 327 3.73 16.45 21.88
C HIS A 327 2.57 17.31 22.41
N PRO A 328 2.62 17.73 23.68
CA PRO A 328 3.55 17.23 24.71
C PRO A 328 3.30 15.77 25.08
N PRO A 329 4.23 15.11 25.74
CA PRO A 329 4.04 13.76 26.26
C PRO A 329 2.79 13.67 27.14
N ARG A 330 2.20 12.48 27.19
CA ARG A 330 1.00 12.25 27.99
C ARG A 330 1.27 12.53 29.48
N PRO A 331 0.47 13.41 30.13
CA PRO A 331 0.58 13.66 31.58
C PRO A 331 0.40 12.37 32.37
N THR A 332 1.21 12.21 33.42
CA THR A 332 1.12 11.07 34.35
C THR A 332 -0.11 11.13 35.25
N ASP A 333 -0.59 12.35 35.58
CA ASP A 333 -1.83 12.54 36.34
C ASP A 333 -3.05 12.34 35.40
N PRO A 334 -3.91 11.32 35.63
CA PRO A 334 -5.09 11.12 34.83
C PRO A 334 -6.16 12.21 34.96
N LYS A 335 -6.06 13.09 35.94
CA LYS A 335 -6.96 14.27 36.13
C LYS A 335 -6.55 15.45 35.24
N GLN A 336 -5.29 15.51 34.82
CA GLN A 336 -4.79 16.57 33.97
C GLN A 336 -5.31 16.35 32.53
N VAL A 337 -5.87 17.40 31.94
CA VAL A 337 -6.26 17.37 30.50
C VAL A 337 -5.01 17.24 29.67
N TRP A 338 -5.02 16.28 28.73
CA TRP A 338 -3.93 16.15 27.77
C TRP A 338 -4.22 17.02 26.55
N GLU A 339 -3.58 18.18 26.49
CA GLU A 339 -3.66 19.11 25.37
C GLU A 339 -2.54 18.77 24.38
N GLN A 340 -2.89 18.09 23.30
CA GLN A 340 -1.92 17.73 22.28
C GLN A 340 -1.69 18.92 21.33
N GLU A 341 -0.43 19.31 21.14
CA GLU A 341 -0.06 20.31 20.15
C GLU A 341 0.06 19.69 18.78
N TRP A 342 0.79 18.58 18.70
CA TRP A 342 0.93 17.84 17.44
C TRP A 342 1.10 16.33 17.67
N THR A 343 0.74 15.60 16.61
CA THR A 343 1.04 14.18 16.47
C THR A 343 1.80 13.93 15.18
N LEU A 344 2.73 12.99 15.22
CA LEU A 344 3.52 12.55 14.06
C LEU A 344 3.35 11.06 13.87
N LYS A 345 3.22 10.63 12.62
CA LYS A 345 3.29 9.23 12.20
C LYS A 345 4.27 9.10 11.04
N LEU A 346 5.34 8.33 11.23
CA LEU A 346 6.18 7.81 10.17
C LEU A 346 5.82 6.34 9.95
N ARG A 347 5.49 5.96 8.73
CA ARG A 347 5.11 4.58 8.38
C ARG A 347 5.92 4.09 7.20
N LEU A 348 6.35 2.84 7.28
CA LEU A 348 7.32 2.24 6.37
C LEU A 348 6.72 1.05 5.63
N LYS A 349 7.09 0.89 4.37
CA LYS A 349 6.87 -0.33 3.59
C LYS A 349 7.96 -0.54 2.55
N SER A 350 8.15 -1.78 2.14
CA SER A 350 8.93 -2.10 0.95
C SER A 350 8.06 -2.91 -0.01
N THR A 351 8.04 -2.53 -1.28
CA THR A 351 7.24 -3.20 -2.32
C THR A 351 8.11 -3.70 -3.44
N ALA A 352 7.70 -4.75 -4.11
CA ALA A 352 8.33 -5.23 -5.33
C ALA A 352 7.31 -5.94 -6.22
N MET A 353 7.64 -6.09 -7.49
CA MET A 353 6.83 -6.86 -8.43
C MET A 353 7.72 -7.72 -9.32
N THR A 354 7.16 -8.82 -9.82
CA THR A 354 7.81 -9.66 -10.82
C THR A 354 6.77 -10.36 -11.69
N MET A 355 7.21 -10.94 -12.81
CA MET A 355 6.36 -11.76 -13.65
C MET A 355 6.47 -13.22 -13.21
N LEU A 356 5.34 -13.92 -13.14
CA LEU A 356 5.31 -15.38 -12.99
C LEU A 356 5.55 -16.01 -14.34
N ALA A 357 6.79 -15.99 -14.80
CA ALA A 357 7.23 -16.62 -16.03
C ALA A 357 8.52 -17.37 -15.73
N GLU A 358 8.68 -18.54 -16.34
CA GLU A 358 9.94 -19.25 -16.30
C GLU A 358 10.97 -18.44 -17.10
N ARG A 359 11.98 -17.89 -16.41
CA ARG A 359 13.13 -17.32 -17.09
C ARG A 359 14.03 -18.49 -17.46
N GLU A 360 14.05 -18.85 -18.73
CA GLU A 360 15.13 -19.68 -19.25
C GLU A 360 16.44 -19.03 -18.84
N GLY A 361 17.22 -19.75 -18.04
CA GLY A 361 18.55 -19.31 -17.62
C GLY A 361 19.35 -19.00 -18.87
N GLY A 362 19.55 -17.73 -19.15
CA GLY A 362 20.37 -17.29 -20.28
C GLY A 362 21.80 -17.77 -20.06
N GLU A 363 22.08 -18.99 -20.51
CA GLU A 363 23.44 -19.38 -20.85
C GLU A 363 23.94 -18.36 -21.87
N ARG A 364 24.85 -17.50 -21.43
CA ARG A 364 25.65 -16.68 -22.31
C ARG A 364 26.42 -17.62 -23.25
N ARG A 365 25.78 -18.10 -24.29
CA ARG A 365 26.49 -18.56 -25.46
C ARG A 365 27.15 -17.35 -26.09
N GLY A 366 28.43 -17.19 -25.77
CA GLY A 366 29.31 -16.30 -26.46
C GLY A 366 29.24 -16.58 -27.97
N ARG A 367 28.49 -15.79 -28.69
CA ARG A 367 28.61 -15.73 -30.13
C ARG A 367 29.79 -14.82 -30.45
N SER A 368 30.90 -15.48 -30.79
CA SER A 368 32.06 -14.87 -31.40
C SER A 368 31.66 -13.96 -32.55
N SER A 369 32.25 -12.79 -32.54
CA SER A 369 32.35 -11.83 -33.63
C SER A 369 32.74 -12.48 -34.94
N SER A 370 32.04 -12.12 -36.02
CA SER A 370 32.55 -12.15 -37.38
C SER A 370 31.92 -11.03 -38.22
N PRO A 371 32.63 -10.53 -39.25
CA PRO A 371 32.69 -9.12 -39.52
C PRO A 371 31.80 -8.60 -40.66
N GLU A 372 31.61 -7.30 -40.62
CA GLU A 372 31.32 -6.39 -41.71
C GLU A 372 30.61 -6.89 -42.99
N ARG A 373 29.41 -6.40 -43.19
CA ARG A 373 28.95 -6.05 -44.53
C ARG A 373 28.28 -4.67 -44.52
N ARG A 374 28.92 -3.78 -45.25
CA ARG A 374 28.45 -2.46 -45.68
C ARG A 374 27.16 -2.63 -46.46
N SER A 375 26.13 -1.87 -46.20
CA SER A 375 24.96 -1.71 -47.05
C SER A 375 24.40 -0.31 -47.01
N GLU A 376 24.06 0.16 -48.19
CA GLU A 376 23.59 1.45 -48.60
C GLU A 376 22.27 1.92 -47.99
N PRO A 377 21.92 3.23 -48.11
CA PRO A 377 20.76 3.80 -47.48
C PRO A 377 19.47 3.48 -48.29
N ALA A 378 18.47 2.94 -47.65
CA ALA A 378 17.14 2.72 -48.21
C ALA A 378 16.19 3.88 -47.82
N ALA A 379 15.35 4.19 -48.81
CA ALA A 379 14.41 5.29 -48.86
C ALA A 379 13.32 5.27 -47.76
N GLN A 380 12.87 6.46 -47.38
CA GLN A 380 11.79 6.75 -46.47
C GLN A 380 10.45 6.23 -47.04
N ALA A 381 9.72 5.47 -46.22
CA ALA A 381 8.32 5.16 -46.41
C ALA A 381 7.40 6.11 -45.66
N PRO A 382 6.19 6.43 -46.16
CA PRO A 382 5.30 7.44 -45.58
C PRO A 382 4.64 6.96 -44.27
N PRO A 383 4.12 7.89 -43.41
CA PRO A 383 3.58 7.56 -42.11
C PRO A 383 2.28 6.80 -42.21
N GLN A 384 2.21 5.65 -41.52
CA GLN A 384 0.97 4.91 -41.31
C GLN A 384 0.14 5.56 -40.21
N ALA A 385 -1.15 5.72 -40.48
CA ALA A 385 -2.16 6.21 -39.56
C ALA A 385 -2.30 5.29 -38.33
N ASP A 386 -2.42 5.91 -37.17
CA ASP A 386 -2.65 5.27 -35.86
C ASP A 386 -3.90 4.39 -35.90
N LYS A 387 -3.70 3.10 -35.63
CA LYS A 387 -4.79 2.19 -35.24
C LYS A 387 -5.11 2.39 -33.76
N PRO A 388 -6.39 2.33 -33.35
CA PRO A 388 -6.76 2.39 -31.94
C PRO A 388 -6.05 1.27 -31.16
N GLN A 389 -5.36 1.62 -30.07
CA GLN A 389 -4.75 0.67 -29.15
C GLN A 389 -5.85 -0.13 -28.44
N GLU A 390 -5.77 -1.46 -28.50
CA GLU A 390 -6.61 -2.33 -27.68
C GLU A 390 -6.28 -2.08 -26.18
N PRO A 391 -7.31 -2.04 -25.30
CA PRO A 391 -7.10 -1.79 -23.87
C PRO A 391 -6.23 -2.87 -23.24
N THR A 392 -5.29 -2.45 -22.40
CA THR A 392 -4.40 -3.37 -21.67
C THR A 392 -5.15 -4.09 -20.55
N PRO A 393 -4.67 -5.26 -20.09
CA PRO A 393 -5.26 -5.96 -18.94
C PRO A 393 -5.37 -5.10 -17.68
N ALA A 394 -4.46 -4.13 -17.50
CA ALA A 394 -4.49 -3.18 -16.40
C ALA A 394 -5.66 -2.18 -16.51
N ASP A 395 -6.06 -1.82 -17.72
CA ASP A 395 -7.19 -0.91 -17.95
C ASP A 395 -8.52 -1.63 -17.73
N ALA A 396 -8.63 -2.90 -18.14
CA ALA A 396 -9.78 -3.74 -17.86
C ALA A 396 -10.02 -3.93 -16.35
N VAL A 397 -8.95 -4.02 -15.56
CA VAL A 397 -9.02 -4.13 -14.10
C VAL A 397 -9.46 -2.82 -13.46
N LYS A 398 -8.93 -1.68 -13.91
CA LYS A 398 -9.36 -0.35 -13.41
C LYS A 398 -10.85 -0.11 -13.69
N GLU A 399 -11.32 -0.48 -14.87
CA GLU A 399 -12.73 -0.39 -15.23
C GLU A 399 -13.59 -1.35 -14.40
N GLY A 400 -13.15 -2.59 -14.17
CA GLY A 400 -13.83 -3.55 -13.30
C GLY A 400 -13.95 -3.07 -11.85
N VAL A 401 -12.88 -2.52 -11.29
CA VAL A 401 -12.87 -1.95 -9.92
C VAL A 401 -13.75 -0.71 -9.82
N LYS A 402 -13.77 0.13 -10.85
CA LYS A 402 -14.64 1.32 -10.91
C LYS A 402 -16.11 0.94 -11.00
N ALA A 403 -16.44 -0.07 -11.81
CA ALA A 403 -17.79 -0.62 -11.91
C ALA A 403 -18.27 -1.22 -10.57
N LEU A 404 -17.39 -1.94 -9.86
CA LEU A 404 -17.69 -2.52 -8.54
C LEU A 404 -17.94 -1.46 -7.47
N ARG A 405 -17.21 -0.34 -7.49
CA ARG A 405 -17.50 0.80 -6.59
C ARG A 405 -18.88 1.40 -6.85
N GLY A 406 -19.34 1.43 -8.11
CA GLY A 406 -20.68 1.89 -8.46
C GLY A 406 -21.80 0.98 -7.97
N ILE A 407 -21.57 -0.35 -7.95
CA ILE A 407 -22.57 -1.36 -7.53
C ILE A 407 -22.69 -1.43 -5.99
N LEU A 408 -21.59 -1.25 -5.27
CA LEU A 408 -21.54 -1.41 -3.81
C LEU A 408 -21.90 -0.14 -3.03
N GLY A 409 -22.20 0.97 -3.70
CA GLY A 409 -22.65 2.22 -3.10
C GLY A 409 -21.70 2.71 -2.01
N ARG A 410 -20.71 3.51 -2.37
CA ARG A 410 -19.82 4.31 -1.50
C ARG A 410 -19.18 3.59 -0.31
#